data_8e26e5e9cd8a7038c0466f2a40d6dced
#
_entry.id   8e26e5e9cd8a7038c0466f2a40d6dced
#
_cell.length_a   1.000
_cell.length_b   1.000
_cell.length_c   1.000
_cell.angle_alpha   90.00
_cell.angle_beta   90.00
_cell.angle_gamma   90.00
#
_symmetry.space_group_name_H-M   'P 1'
#
loop_
_entity.id
_entity.type
_entity.pdbx_description
1 polymer ?
#
loop_
_entity_poly.entity_id
_entity_poly.type
_entity_poly.pdbx_seq_one_letter_code
_entity_poly.pdbx_strand_id
1 'polypeptide(L)'
;QQLAIKHPIFLAPMAGVSTPELAAEVSNQGGLGSLGLGANTPQSAREQILKTQALTENPFQVNFFCHQSTELNVEKAKQWLDYLRPHFEKFGAQPPQELHCIYPSFLDNDDFLNVVLETKPKAVSFHFGIPHPHQIKALKEAGILTMVSATNLIEAQAIEAAGIDIIIAQGIEAGGHRGIFNQTFDGAIKTSDLVQLIVQHCTLPVVAAGGIMTGLQAKHMLGLGAAAVQLGTAFVQCQTSNASAEYRKALFSKPVTQISASLSGRPARGILNHWHTKIDSPTRPVQPEYPYTYDLAKQLNAIASKHQDYGFGAFWAGSNVAQIRELEAPDLVNQLVVEMLDSE
;
A
#
# COMPACT_ATOMS: atom_id res chain seq x y z
N GLN A 1 -9.32 -13.96 16.05
CA GLN A 1 -8.72 -14.57 17.27
C GLN A 1 -7.20 -14.65 17.20
N GLN A 2 -6.58 -15.06 16.07
CA GLN A 2 -5.10 -15.23 15.94
C GLN A 2 -4.32 -13.91 16.11
N LEU A 3 -4.86 -12.78 15.66
CA LEU A 3 -4.22 -11.46 15.76
C LEU A 3 -4.40 -10.78 17.12
N ALA A 4 -5.29 -11.31 17.99
CA ALA A 4 -5.60 -10.74 19.31
C ALA A 4 -6.02 -9.26 19.28
N ILE A 5 -6.72 -8.83 18.23
CA ILE A 5 -7.32 -7.50 18.09
C ILE A 5 -8.76 -7.49 18.60
N LYS A 6 -9.23 -6.32 19.05
CA LYS A 6 -10.57 -6.11 19.58
C LYS A 6 -11.58 -5.84 18.45
N HIS A 7 -11.18 -5.11 17.43
CA HIS A 7 -12.02 -4.70 16.33
C HIS A 7 -11.41 -5.21 15.00
N PRO A 8 -12.24 -5.70 14.05
CA PRO A 8 -11.77 -6.24 12.79
C PRO A 8 -11.38 -5.10 11.79
N ILE A 9 -10.58 -4.15 12.27
CA ILE A 9 -10.15 -2.96 11.54
C ILE A 9 -8.63 -2.97 11.45
N PHE A 10 -8.08 -2.97 10.24
CA PHE A 10 -6.65 -2.87 9.97
C PHE A 10 -6.33 -1.51 9.37
N LEU A 11 -5.26 -0.89 9.84
CA LEU A 11 -4.58 0.16 9.10
C LEU A 11 -3.90 -0.49 7.89
N ALA A 12 -4.13 0.01 6.69
CA ALA A 12 -3.36 -0.43 5.52
C ALA A 12 -1.90 0.02 5.63
N PRO A 13 -0.95 -0.84 5.25
CA PRO A 13 0.44 -0.41 5.15
C PRO A 13 0.60 0.59 3.99
N MET A 14 1.23 1.72 4.27
CA MET A 14 1.40 2.82 3.33
C MET A 14 2.86 3.29 3.35
N ALA A 15 3.67 2.83 2.40
CA ALA A 15 5.07 3.20 2.30
C ALA A 15 5.23 4.72 2.18
N GLY A 16 6.05 5.29 3.05
CA GLY A 16 6.27 6.73 3.12
C GLY A 16 5.17 7.54 3.82
N VAL A 17 4.05 6.93 4.23
CA VAL A 17 2.92 7.57 4.93
C VAL A 17 2.71 7.00 6.32
N SER A 18 2.74 5.67 6.49
CA SER A 18 2.64 5.03 7.81
C SER A 18 3.81 5.44 8.70
N THR A 19 3.51 5.69 9.96
CA THR A 19 4.51 6.00 11.00
C THR A 19 4.33 5.07 12.20
N PRO A 20 5.34 4.91 13.05
CA PRO A 20 5.18 4.22 14.33
C PRO A 20 4.06 4.76 15.18
N GLU A 21 3.90 6.09 15.22
CA GLU A 21 2.84 6.78 15.96
C GLU A 21 1.44 6.40 15.46
N LEU A 22 1.21 6.52 14.15
CA LEU A 22 -0.08 6.16 13.54
C LEU A 22 -0.40 4.67 13.76
N ALA A 23 0.59 3.79 13.58
CA ALA A 23 0.42 2.36 13.81
C ALA A 23 0.04 2.07 15.28
N ALA A 24 0.73 2.69 16.23
CA ALA A 24 0.46 2.53 17.65
C ALA A 24 -0.92 3.07 18.05
N GLU A 25 -1.34 4.22 17.53
CA GLU A 25 -2.68 4.78 17.78
C GLU A 25 -3.79 3.83 17.36
N VAL A 26 -3.70 3.25 16.16
CA VAL A 26 -4.70 2.27 15.68
C VAL A 26 -4.68 1.00 16.54
N SER A 27 -3.50 0.50 16.88
CA SER A 27 -3.35 -0.69 17.74
C SER A 27 -3.90 -0.46 19.15
N ASN A 28 -3.66 0.71 19.74
CA ASN A 28 -4.14 1.08 21.06
C ASN A 28 -5.67 1.24 21.12
N GLN A 29 -6.31 1.51 20.00
CA GLN A 29 -7.78 1.50 19.87
C GLN A 29 -8.36 0.10 19.57
N GLY A 30 -7.51 -0.95 19.57
CA GLY A 30 -7.94 -2.33 19.39
C GLY A 30 -8.09 -2.78 17.94
N GLY A 31 -7.63 -1.99 16.98
CA GLY A 31 -7.41 -2.40 15.59
C GLY A 31 -6.05 -3.07 15.39
N LEU A 32 -5.65 -3.28 14.15
CA LEU A 32 -4.30 -3.71 13.79
C LEU A 32 -3.55 -2.54 13.12
N GLY A 33 -2.62 -1.93 13.84
CA GLY A 33 -1.71 -0.94 13.29
C GLY A 33 -0.80 -1.53 12.21
N SER A 34 -0.19 -0.68 11.38
CA SER A 34 0.60 -1.15 10.25
C SER A 34 1.74 -0.21 9.90
N LEU A 35 2.90 -0.78 9.59
CA LEU A 35 4.05 -0.09 9.00
C LEU A 35 4.25 -0.56 7.56
N GLY A 36 4.33 0.39 6.62
CA GLY A 36 4.71 0.13 5.22
C GLY A 36 6.23 0.28 5.05
N LEU A 37 6.96 -0.82 5.14
CA LEU A 37 8.44 -0.82 5.19
C LEU A 37 9.12 -1.14 3.86
N GLY A 38 8.37 -1.35 2.77
CA GLY A 38 8.92 -1.70 1.47
C GLY A 38 9.86 -0.64 0.85
N ALA A 39 9.82 0.60 1.35
CA ALA A 39 10.69 1.69 0.93
C ALA A 39 11.90 1.93 1.87
N ASN A 40 12.06 1.10 2.89
CA ASN A 40 13.08 1.24 3.93
C ASN A 40 14.33 0.41 3.61
N THR A 41 15.45 0.77 4.23
CA THR A 41 16.57 -0.15 4.41
C THR A 41 16.26 -1.12 5.56
N PRO A 42 16.91 -2.29 5.66
CA PRO A 42 16.75 -3.20 6.81
C PRO A 42 16.97 -2.50 8.16
N GLN A 43 17.99 -1.65 8.27
CA GLN A 43 18.28 -0.86 9.46
C GLN A 43 17.12 0.07 9.82
N SER A 44 16.63 0.86 8.86
CA SER A 44 15.50 1.78 9.08
C SER A 44 14.20 1.04 9.40
N ALA A 45 13.96 -0.12 8.77
CA ALA A 45 12.81 -0.98 9.08
C ALA A 45 12.85 -1.44 10.55
N ARG A 46 14.03 -1.93 11.00
CA ARG A 46 14.26 -2.33 12.39
C ARG A 46 13.96 -1.19 13.37
N GLU A 47 14.49 0.01 13.11
CA GLU A 47 14.28 1.17 13.96
C GLU A 47 12.79 1.54 14.09
N GLN A 48 12.04 1.53 12.97
CA GLN A 48 10.61 1.81 13.00
C GLN A 48 9.81 0.75 13.76
N ILE A 49 10.15 -0.53 13.60
CA ILE A 49 9.49 -1.61 14.36
C ILE A 49 9.73 -1.44 15.86
N LEU A 50 10.98 -1.25 16.29
CA LEU A 50 11.32 -1.05 17.70
C LEU A 50 10.67 0.20 18.28
N LYS A 51 10.59 1.28 17.50
CA LYS A 51 9.88 2.49 17.92
C LYS A 51 8.38 2.22 18.10
N THR A 52 7.76 1.45 17.23
CA THR A 52 6.34 1.08 17.37
C THR A 52 6.13 0.23 18.62
N GLN A 53 7.00 -0.75 18.88
CA GLN A 53 6.96 -1.58 20.08
C GLN A 53 7.13 -0.78 21.38
N ALA A 54 7.86 0.33 21.33
CA ALA A 54 7.98 1.25 22.49
C ALA A 54 6.71 2.09 22.71
N LEU A 55 5.84 2.26 21.70
CA LEU A 55 4.62 3.05 21.76
C LEU A 55 3.36 2.23 22.06
N THR A 56 3.41 0.91 21.84
CA THR A 56 2.26 0.02 22.04
C THR A 56 2.69 -1.41 22.39
N GLU A 57 1.97 -2.03 23.33
CA GLU A 57 2.05 -3.47 23.61
C GLU A 57 1.03 -4.28 22.77
N ASN A 58 0.15 -3.58 22.03
CA ASN A 58 -0.88 -4.21 21.21
C ASN A 58 -0.31 -4.68 19.86
N PRO A 59 -0.97 -5.65 19.22
CA PRO A 59 -0.47 -6.21 17.96
C PRO A 59 -0.48 -5.18 16.83
N PHE A 60 0.54 -5.23 15.99
CA PHE A 60 0.63 -4.52 14.72
C PHE A 60 1.27 -5.42 13.65
N GLN A 61 1.12 -5.03 12.40
CA GLN A 61 1.74 -5.68 11.25
C GLN A 61 2.82 -4.82 10.63
N VAL A 62 3.75 -5.46 9.93
CA VAL A 62 4.72 -4.81 9.04
C VAL A 62 4.50 -5.30 7.61
N ASN A 63 4.86 -4.49 6.62
CA ASN A 63 4.63 -4.84 5.21
C ASN A 63 5.90 -4.65 4.38
N PHE A 64 6.13 -5.59 3.47
CA PHE A 64 7.20 -5.56 2.49
C PHE A 64 6.67 -5.88 1.08
N PHE A 65 7.52 -5.59 0.08
CA PHE A 65 7.23 -5.89 -1.32
C PHE A 65 7.89 -7.20 -1.75
N CYS A 66 7.14 -8.05 -2.46
CA CYS A 66 7.59 -9.31 -3.04
C CYS A 66 7.57 -9.28 -4.58
N HIS A 67 7.90 -8.13 -5.18
CA HIS A 67 8.01 -8.04 -6.63
C HIS A 67 9.25 -8.80 -7.13
N GLN A 68 9.17 -9.36 -8.34
CA GLN A 68 10.35 -9.89 -9.02
C GLN A 68 11.27 -8.72 -9.38
N SER A 69 12.50 -8.76 -8.91
CA SER A 69 13.50 -7.76 -9.28
C SER A 69 13.87 -7.94 -10.74
N THR A 70 13.96 -6.84 -11.44
CA THR A 70 14.32 -6.78 -12.87
C THR A 70 15.50 -5.83 -13.06
N GLU A 71 16.35 -6.14 -14.01
CA GLU A 71 17.38 -5.21 -14.46
C GLU A 71 16.75 -4.04 -15.21
N LEU A 72 17.38 -2.88 -15.10
CA LEU A 72 16.96 -1.69 -15.85
C LEU A 72 17.14 -1.91 -17.35
N ASN A 73 16.06 -1.77 -18.10
CA ASN A 73 16.15 -1.68 -19.56
C ASN A 73 16.65 -0.27 -19.95
N VAL A 74 17.91 -0.17 -20.35
CA VAL A 74 18.59 1.09 -20.63
C VAL A 74 17.92 1.88 -21.77
N GLU A 75 17.42 1.19 -22.79
CA GLU A 75 16.76 1.86 -23.92
C GLU A 75 15.40 2.46 -23.51
N LYS A 76 14.59 1.70 -22.76
CA LYS A 76 13.34 2.24 -22.19
C LYS A 76 13.62 3.42 -21.24
N ALA A 77 14.65 3.30 -20.40
CA ALA A 77 15.04 4.36 -19.49
C ALA A 77 15.40 5.64 -20.25
N LYS A 78 16.22 5.53 -21.30
CA LYS A 78 16.60 6.67 -22.14
C LYS A 78 15.38 7.33 -22.78
N GLN A 79 14.50 6.55 -23.42
CA GLN A 79 13.28 7.07 -24.04
C GLN A 79 12.37 7.77 -23.02
N TRP A 80 12.26 7.23 -21.81
CA TRP A 80 11.45 7.80 -20.75
C TRP A 80 12.06 9.08 -20.17
N LEU A 81 13.37 9.12 -19.98
CA LEU A 81 14.13 10.32 -19.59
C LEU A 81 13.96 11.45 -20.61
N ASP A 82 14.09 11.14 -21.90
CA ASP A 82 13.91 12.12 -22.98
C ASP A 82 12.46 12.62 -23.04
N TYR A 83 11.48 11.74 -22.85
CA TYR A 83 10.06 12.11 -22.80
C TYR A 83 9.73 13.03 -21.62
N LEU A 84 10.32 12.81 -20.44
CA LEU A 84 10.09 13.64 -19.27
C LEU A 84 10.98 14.90 -19.23
N ARG A 85 12.00 15.03 -20.07
CA ARG A 85 12.92 16.17 -20.12
C ARG A 85 12.21 17.53 -20.11
N PRO A 86 11.18 17.81 -20.92
CA PRO A 86 10.50 19.11 -20.92
C PRO A 86 9.86 19.47 -19.57
N HIS A 87 9.47 18.45 -18.79
CA HIS A 87 8.90 18.68 -17.45
C HIS A 87 9.98 19.07 -16.42
N PHE A 88 11.21 18.57 -16.55
CA PHE A 88 12.35 19.01 -15.75
C PHE A 88 12.80 20.41 -16.14
N GLU A 89 12.92 20.67 -17.45
CA GLU A 89 13.37 21.96 -18.01
C GLU A 89 12.45 23.10 -17.63
N LYS A 90 11.12 22.85 -17.49
CA LYS A 90 10.15 23.82 -16.97
C LYS A 90 10.59 24.42 -15.62
N PHE A 91 11.31 23.66 -14.81
CA PHE A 91 11.83 24.07 -13.51
C PHE A 91 13.31 24.42 -13.52
N GLY A 92 13.92 24.61 -14.71
CA GLY A 92 15.34 24.93 -14.84
C GLY A 92 16.28 23.76 -14.49
N ALA A 93 15.79 22.54 -14.51
CA ALA A 93 16.53 21.33 -14.17
C ALA A 93 16.71 20.40 -15.38
N GLN A 94 17.62 19.45 -15.27
CA GLN A 94 17.77 18.34 -16.22
C GLN A 94 17.36 17.03 -15.57
N PRO A 95 16.85 16.03 -16.33
CA PRO A 95 16.66 14.69 -15.82
C PRO A 95 17.96 14.10 -15.29
N PRO A 96 17.92 13.17 -14.35
CA PRO A 96 19.12 12.46 -13.89
C PRO A 96 19.76 11.66 -15.03
N GLN A 97 21.05 11.36 -14.91
CA GLN A 97 21.76 10.55 -15.90
C GLN A 97 21.50 9.05 -15.71
N GLU A 98 21.22 8.63 -14.47
CA GLU A 98 20.99 7.24 -14.09
C GLU A 98 19.74 7.12 -13.23
N LEU A 99 19.07 5.97 -13.31
CA LEU A 99 17.94 5.59 -12.47
C LEU A 99 18.36 4.46 -11.53
N HIS A 100 17.85 4.50 -10.30
CA HIS A 100 18.22 3.57 -9.26
C HIS A 100 17.04 2.69 -8.83
N CYS A 101 17.34 1.45 -8.42
CA CYS A 101 16.39 0.57 -7.75
C CYS A 101 16.21 1.07 -6.31
N ILE A 102 15.20 1.92 -6.09
CA ILE A 102 14.97 2.57 -4.79
C ILE A 102 14.19 1.72 -3.80
N TYR A 103 13.58 0.62 -4.25
CA TYR A 103 12.81 -0.29 -3.40
C TYR A 103 13.27 -1.72 -3.60
N PRO A 104 14.00 -2.30 -2.62
CA PRO A 104 14.41 -3.70 -2.67
C PRO A 104 13.19 -4.62 -2.52
N SER A 105 13.27 -5.81 -3.08
CA SER A 105 12.28 -6.85 -2.86
C SER A 105 12.66 -7.72 -1.67
N PHE A 106 11.66 -8.17 -0.93
CA PHE A 106 11.82 -9.19 0.11
C PHE A 106 12.36 -10.52 -0.46
N LEU A 107 12.21 -10.72 -1.78
CA LEU A 107 12.71 -11.90 -2.48
C LEU A 107 14.21 -11.85 -2.79
N ASP A 108 14.84 -10.67 -2.75
CA ASP A 108 16.23 -10.52 -3.21
C ASP A 108 17.25 -11.16 -2.25
N ASN A 109 16.97 -11.10 -0.95
CA ASN A 109 17.80 -11.68 0.11
C ASN A 109 17.00 -11.80 1.41
N ASP A 110 17.63 -12.31 2.47
CA ASP A 110 17.00 -12.53 3.76
C ASP A 110 17.22 -11.38 4.77
N ASP A 111 17.72 -10.21 4.36
CA ASP A 111 18.01 -9.12 5.28
C ASP A 111 16.74 -8.61 5.99
N PHE A 112 15.65 -8.40 5.25
CA PHE A 112 14.36 -8.05 5.85
C PHE A 112 13.75 -9.20 6.67
N LEU A 113 13.90 -10.44 6.22
CA LEU A 113 13.47 -11.60 7.00
C LEU A 113 14.17 -11.62 8.35
N ASN A 114 15.49 -11.42 8.40
CA ASN A 114 16.27 -11.36 9.63
C ASN A 114 15.79 -10.27 10.58
N VAL A 115 15.46 -9.07 10.06
CA VAL A 115 14.86 -7.99 10.86
C VAL A 115 13.52 -8.41 11.46
N VAL A 116 12.65 -9.06 10.68
CA VAL A 116 11.33 -9.51 11.16
C VAL A 116 11.47 -10.61 12.20
N LEU A 117 12.38 -11.58 12.00
CA LEU A 117 12.65 -12.66 12.95
C LEU A 117 13.24 -12.15 14.28
N GLU A 118 14.09 -11.12 14.22
CA GLU A 118 14.67 -10.48 15.40
C GLU A 118 13.62 -9.69 16.18
N THR A 119 12.82 -8.84 15.50
CA THR A 119 11.90 -7.90 16.13
C THR A 119 10.54 -8.52 16.46
N LYS A 120 10.16 -9.63 15.83
CA LYS A 120 8.94 -10.41 16.06
C LYS A 120 7.64 -9.59 16.12
N PRO A 121 7.30 -8.80 15.09
CA PRO A 121 5.98 -8.20 15.01
C PRO A 121 4.91 -9.30 14.97
N LYS A 122 3.66 -8.98 15.32
CA LYS A 122 2.56 -9.96 15.37
C LYS A 122 2.27 -10.59 14.01
N ALA A 123 2.38 -9.80 12.95
CA ALA A 123 2.13 -10.25 11.59
C ALA A 123 3.03 -9.52 10.58
N VAL A 124 3.25 -10.16 9.45
CA VAL A 124 3.90 -9.57 8.28
C VAL A 124 3.00 -9.75 7.07
N SER A 125 2.83 -8.68 6.29
CA SER A 125 2.09 -8.73 5.04
C SER A 125 2.99 -8.45 3.85
N PHE A 126 2.61 -8.99 2.70
CA PHE A 126 3.37 -8.88 1.46
C PHE A 126 2.48 -8.37 0.32
N HIS A 127 3.10 -7.58 -0.57
CA HIS A 127 2.46 -7.02 -1.74
C HIS A 127 3.23 -7.39 -2.99
N PHE A 128 2.56 -7.54 -4.15
CA PHE A 128 3.11 -7.88 -5.46
C PHE A 128 3.52 -9.34 -5.67
N GLY A 129 3.41 -10.20 -4.69
CA GLY A 129 3.81 -11.59 -4.80
C GLY A 129 3.86 -12.30 -3.45
N ILE A 130 4.37 -13.52 -3.47
CA ILE A 130 4.46 -14.43 -2.35
C ILE A 130 5.93 -14.60 -1.97
N PRO A 131 6.31 -14.58 -0.68
CA PRO A 131 7.66 -14.87 -0.23
C PRO A 131 8.13 -16.28 -0.64
N HIS A 132 9.43 -16.49 -0.65
CA HIS A 132 9.99 -17.81 -0.88
C HIS A 132 9.56 -18.82 0.19
N PRO A 133 9.43 -20.13 -0.14
CA PRO A 133 8.99 -21.15 0.81
C PRO A 133 9.82 -21.19 2.10
N HIS A 134 11.13 -20.98 2.04
CA HIS A 134 12.00 -20.95 3.22
C HIS A 134 11.70 -19.74 4.13
N GLN A 135 11.37 -18.58 3.53
CA GLN A 135 10.99 -17.38 4.27
C GLN A 135 9.63 -17.55 4.98
N ILE A 136 8.64 -18.12 4.28
CA ILE A 136 7.33 -18.45 4.88
C ILE A 136 7.51 -19.41 6.05
N LYS A 137 8.32 -20.47 5.86
CA LYS A 137 8.61 -21.45 6.92
C LYS A 137 9.24 -20.81 8.15
N ALA A 138 10.26 -19.96 7.95
CA ALA A 138 10.95 -19.27 9.06
C ALA A 138 10.00 -18.34 9.84
N LEU A 139 9.13 -17.61 9.15
CA LEU A 139 8.14 -16.73 9.77
C LEU A 139 7.13 -17.53 10.63
N LYS A 140 6.64 -18.66 10.10
CA LYS A 140 5.71 -19.54 10.83
C LYS A 140 6.36 -20.19 12.05
N GLU A 141 7.60 -20.68 11.93
CA GLU A 141 8.35 -21.23 13.05
C GLU A 141 8.60 -20.20 14.16
N ALA A 142 8.71 -18.91 13.79
CA ALA A 142 8.81 -17.81 14.74
C ALA A 142 7.45 -17.38 15.35
N GLY A 143 6.33 -17.96 14.91
CA GLY A 143 4.98 -17.62 15.38
C GLY A 143 4.45 -16.29 14.81
N ILE A 144 5.00 -15.81 13.68
CA ILE A 144 4.61 -14.58 13.01
C ILE A 144 3.58 -14.93 11.93
N LEU A 145 2.39 -14.32 12.00
CA LEU A 145 1.34 -14.53 11.02
C LEU A 145 1.70 -13.89 9.68
N THR A 146 1.41 -14.60 8.60
CA THR A 146 1.71 -14.17 7.24
C THR A 146 0.45 -13.76 6.49
N MET A 147 0.50 -12.65 5.77
CA MET A 147 -0.61 -12.14 4.96
C MET A 147 -0.10 -11.76 3.58
N VAL A 148 -0.90 -11.97 2.52
CA VAL A 148 -0.55 -11.56 1.15
C VAL A 148 -1.76 -10.95 0.47
N SER A 149 -1.54 -9.87 -0.31
CA SER A 149 -2.57 -9.23 -1.12
C SER A 149 -2.87 -10.04 -2.38
N ALA A 150 -4.15 -10.28 -2.65
CA ALA A 150 -4.67 -10.86 -3.88
C ALA A 150 -5.63 -9.89 -4.56
N THR A 151 -5.59 -9.81 -5.88
CA THR A 151 -6.49 -8.99 -6.72
C THR A 151 -7.46 -9.83 -7.55
N ASN A 152 -7.27 -11.14 -7.55
CA ASN A 152 -8.12 -12.11 -8.26
C ASN A 152 -8.05 -13.48 -7.57
N LEU A 153 -8.90 -14.41 -8.02
CA LEU A 153 -9.00 -15.75 -7.43
C LEU A 153 -7.73 -16.60 -7.65
N ILE A 154 -7.07 -16.48 -8.78
CA ILE A 154 -5.87 -17.25 -9.09
C ILE A 154 -4.76 -16.90 -8.10
N GLU A 155 -4.57 -15.62 -7.82
CA GLU A 155 -3.61 -15.14 -6.81
C GLU A 155 -4.00 -15.63 -5.41
N ALA A 156 -5.29 -15.57 -5.05
CA ALA A 156 -5.78 -16.04 -3.75
C ALA A 156 -5.52 -17.55 -3.54
N GLN A 157 -5.77 -18.37 -4.55
CA GLN A 157 -5.48 -19.81 -4.50
C GLN A 157 -3.98 -20.11 -4.44
N ALA A 158 -3.15 -19.34 -5.14
CA ALA A 158 -1.69 -19.47 -5.03
C ALA A 158 -1.18 -19.11 -3.63
N ILE A 159 -1.75 -18.08 -3.00
CA ILE A 159 -1.46 -17.67 -1.63
C ILE A 159 -1.81 -18.79 -0.64
N GLU A 160 -2.99 -19.37 -0.77
CA GLU A 160 -3.43 -20.50 0.07
C GLU A 160 -2.52 -21.73 -0.11
N ALA A 161 -2.21 -22.09 -1.35
CA ALA A 161 -1.32 -23.20 -1.67
C ALA A 161 0.12 -23.01 -1.14
N ALA A 162 0.59 -21.76 -1.03
CA ALA A 162 1.89 -21.42 -0.46
C ALA A 162 1.93 -21.55 1.08
N GLY A 163 0.76 -21.76 1.70
CA GLY A 163 0.66 -21.93 3.14
C GLY A 163 0.66 -20.60 3.91
N ILE A 164 0.29 -19.50 3.32
CA ILE A 164 0.04 -18.21 3.99
C ILE A 164 -1.16 -18.33 4.94
N ASP A 165 -1.25 -17.46 5.94
CA ASP A 165 -2.28 -17.56 6.98
C ASP A 165 -3.54 -16.73 6.66
N ILE A 166 -3.41 -15.60 5.95
CA ILE A 166 -4.50 -14.65 5.69
C ILE A 166 -4.37 -14.09 4.26
N ILE A 167 -5.50 -13.96 3.55
CA ILE A 167 -5.58 -13.31 2.23
C ILE A 167 -6.10 -11.89 2.42
N ILE A 168 -5.42 -10.89 1.85
CA ILE A 168 -5.91 -9.51 1.75
C ILE A 168 -6.53 -9.34 0.36
N ALA A 169 -7.85 -9.32 0.27
CA ALA A 169 -8.58 -9.12 -0.98
C ALA A 169 -8.57 -7.64 -1.37
N GLN A 170 -7.68 -7.25 -2.28
CA GLN A 170 -7.55 -5.88 -2.73
C GLN A 170 -8.41 -5.63 -3.98
N GLY A 171 -9.56 -4.96 -3.80
CA GLY A 171 -10.41 -4.55 -4.90
C GLY A 171 -9.85 -3.39 -5.73
N ILE A 172 -10.46 -3.16 -6.90
CA ILE A 172 -10.06 -2.09 -7.83
C ILE A 172 -10.20 -0.69 -7.25
N GLU A 173 -11.03 -0.52 -6.22
CA GLU A 173 -11.26 0.75 -5.53
C GLU A 173 -10.09 1.19 -4.64
N ALA A 174 -9.14 0.29 -4.36
CA ALA A 174 -8.03 0.57 -3.47
C ALA A 174 -7.14 1.70 -4.00
N GLY A 175 -6.69 2.58 -3.10
CA GLY A 175 -5.62 3.54 -3.36
C GLY A 175 -4.24 2.89 -3.36
N GLY A 176 -3.27 3.55 -3.99
CA GLY A 176 -1.92 3.03 -4.13
C GLY A 176 -1.79 1.94 -5.18
N HIS A 177 -0.68 1.20 -5.10
CA HIS A 177 -0.33 0.18 -6.07
C HIS A 177 -1.30 -1.00 -6.04
N ARG A 178 -1.65 -1.48 -7.24
CA ARG A 178 -2.34 -2.76 -7.40
C ARG A 178 -1.41 -3.90 -6.99
N GLY A 179 -1.91 -4.78 -6.11
CA GLY A 179 -1.16 -5.94 -5.60
C GLY A 179 -0.97 -7.08 -6.60
N ILE A 180 -1.25 -6.85 -7.89
CA ILE A 180 -1.17 -7.85 -8.95
C ILE A 180 0.21 -8.52 -9.01
N PHE A 181 0.22 -9.83 -9.16
CA PHE A 181 1.47 -10.59 -9.35
C PHE A 181 1.98 -10.44 -10.78
N ASN A 182 1.08 -10.63 -11.76
CA ASN A 182 1.38 -10.40 -13.16
C ASN A 182 1.00 -8.98 -13.57
N GLN A 183 2.01 -8.15 -13.90
CA GLN A 183 1.82 -6.74 -14.24
C GLN A 183 1.04 -6.50 -15.53
N THR A 184 0.90 -7.53 -16.39
CA THR A 184 0.21 -7.41 -17.67
C THR A 184 -1.30 -7.64 -17.58
N PHE A 185 -1.81 -8.05 -16.41
CA PHE A 185 -3.22 -8.37 -16.22
C PHE A 185 -3.73 -7.88 -14.86
N ASP A 186 -4.73 -7.01 -14.88
CA ASP A 186 -5.55 -6.65 -13.73
C ASP A 186 -7.02 -6.91 -14.07
N GLY A 187 -7.65 -7.86 -13.38
CA GLY A 187 -9.05 -8.19 -13.57
C GLY A 187 -10.03 -7.09 -13.16
N ALA A 188 -9.55 -6.01 -12.55
CA ALA A 188 -10.33 -4.85 -12.12
C ALA A 188 -11.58 -5.20 -11.29
N ILE A 189 -11.48 -6.24 -10.46
CA ILE A 189 -12.59 -6.77 -9.66
C ILE A 189 -12.88 -5.82 -8.50
N LYS A 190 -14.17 -5.51 -8.26
CA LYS A 190 -14.59 -4.69 -7.12
C LYS A 190 -14.34 -5.42 -5.80
N THR A 191 -14.10 -4.66 -4.73
CA THR A 191 -13.77 -5.20 -3.41
C THR A 191 -14.85 -6.19 -2.92
N SER A 192 -16.12 -5.85 -3.04
CA SER A 192 -17.25 -6.72 -2.64
C SER A 192 -17.28 -8.05 -3.40
N ASP A 193 -17.10 -7.96 -4.72
CA ASP A 193 -17.17 -9.13 -5.61
C ASP A 193 -15.95 -10.03 -5.37
N LEU A 194 -14.77 -9.44 -5.17
CA LEU A 194 -13.53 -10.15 -4.90
C LEU A 194 -13.59 -10.88 -3.54
N VAL A 195 -14.11 -10.22 -2.50
CA VAL A 195 -14.30 -10.84 -1.18
C VAL A 195 -15.21 -12.06 -1.29
N GLN A 196 -16.38 -11.92 -1.91
CA GLN A 196 -17.31 -13.05 -2.10
C GLN A 196 -16.67 -14.19 -2.88
N LEU A 197 -15.97 -13.86 -3.97
CA LEU A 197 -15.30 -14.84 -4.82
C LEU A 197 -14.25 -15.64 -4.05
N ILE A 198 -13.40 -14.96 -3.25
CA ILE A 198 -12.34 -15.62 -2.48
C ILE A 198 -12.94 -16.44 -1.32
N VAL A 199 -13.89 -15.89 -0.57
CA VAL A 199 -14.57 -16.60 0.54
C VAL A 199 -15.26 -17.88 0.07
N GLN A 200 -15.80 -17.91 -1.16
CA GLN A 200 -16.44 -19.10 -1.72
C GLN A 200 -15.47 -20.19 -2.15
N HIS A 201 -14.20 -19.87 -2.46
CA HIS A 201 -13.26 -20.78 -3.11
C HIS A 201 -11.96 -21.04 -2.32
N CYS A 202 -11.72 -20.28 -1.26
CA CYS A 202 -10.56 -20.44 -0.36
C CYS A 202 -11.04 -20.64 1.08
N THR A 203 -10.21 -21.29 1.88
CA THR A 203 -10.54 -21.60 3.30
C THR A 203 -9.90 -20.60 4.28
N LEU A 204 -8.93 -19.81 3.82
CA LEU A 204 -8.24 -18.85 4.65
C LEU A 204 -9.13 -17.65 5.03
N PRO A 205 -8.88 -17.03 6.19
CA PRO A 205 -9.50 -15.74 6.51
C PRO A 205 -9.20 -14.69 5.46
N VAL A 206 -10.22 -13.90 5.08
CA VAL A 206 -10.13 -12.86 4.05
C VAL A 206 -10.26 -11.48 4.70
N VAL A 207 -9.33 -10.58 4.40
CA VAL A 207 -9.39 -9.17 4.80
C VAL A 207 -9.78 -8.33 3.57
N ALA A 208 -10.88 -7.59 3.66
CA ALA A 208 -11.34 -6.72 2.58
C ALA A 208 -10.54 -5.42 2.54
N ALA A 209 -9.94 -5.08 1.40
CA ALA A 209 -9.17 -3.85 1.21
C ALA A 209 -9.57 -3.13 -0.08
N GLY A 210 -9.86 -1.84 0.01
CA GLY A 210 -10.18 -0.98 -1.13
C GLY A 210 -11.54 -0.29 -1.03
N GLY A 211 -11.53 1.04 -1.08
CA GLY A 211 -12.72 1.88 -1.11
C GLY A 211 -13.51 1.95 0.21
N ILE A 212 -13.02 1.36 1.29
CA ILE A 212 -13.69 1.35 2.59
C ILE A 212 -13.32 2.62 3.35
N MET A 213 -14.32 3.46 3.68
CA MET A 213 -14.15 4.75 4.33
C MET A 213 -15.04 4.91 5.58
N THR A 214 -16.08 4.08 5.74
CA THR A 214 -17.06 4.16 6.82
C THR A 214 -17.28 2.81 7.50
N GLY A 215 -17.80 2.81 8.73
CA GLY A 215 -18.15 1.59 9.45
C GLY A 215 -19.30 0.82 8.78
N LEU A 216 -20.23 1.50 8.12
CA LEU A 216 -21.28 0.83 7.35
C LEU A 216 -20.72 0.03 6.18
N GLN A 217 -19.72 0.58 5.46
CA GLN A 217 -19.01 -0.15 4.41
C GLN A 217 -18.21 -1.32 4.99
N ALA A 218 -17.56 -1.13 6.13
CA ALA A 218 -16.88 -2.20 6.85
C ALA A 218 -17.85 -3.32 7.24
N LYS A 219 -19.00 -2.98 7.85
CA LYS A 219 -20.08 -3.92 8.19
C LYS A 219 -20.55 -4.71 6.98
N HIS A 220 -20.74 -4.03 5.85
CA HIS A 220 -21.10 -4.69 4.59
C HIS A 220 -20.07 -5.75 4.18
N MET A 221 -18.77 -5.44 4.19
CA MET A 221 -17.72 -6.40 3.84
C MET A 221 -17.67 -7.60 4.80
N LEU A 222 -17.85 -7.36 6.10
CA LEU A 222 -17.95 -8.44 7.09
C LEU A 222 -19.17 -9.33 6.82
N GLY A 223 -20.31 -8.74 6.43
CA GLY A 223 -21.51 -9.47 6.01
C GLY A 223 -21.32 -10.33 4.75
N LEU A 224 -20.38 -9.99 3.89
CA LEU A 224 -19.98 -10.79 2.72
C LEU A 224 -19.02 -11.94 3.06
N GLY A 225 -18.62 -12.08 4.33
CA GLY A 225 -17.73 -13.13 4.82
C GLY A 225 -16.28 -12.71 5.04
N ALA A 226 -15.93 -11.43 4.89
CA ALA A 226 -14.61 -10.96 5.30
C ALA A 226 -14.43 -11.11 6.82
N ALA A 227 -13.23 -11.52 7.24
CA ALA A 227 -12.87 -11.62 8.67
C ALA A 227 -12.48 -10.27 9.27
N ALA A 228 -12.01 -9.33 8.44
CA ALA A 228 -11.64 -7.97 8.81
C ALA A 228 -11.67 -7.04 7.58
N VAL A 229 -11.54 -5.75 7.81
CA VAL A 229 -11.40 -4.72 6.79
C VAL A 229 -10.07 -3.96 6.95
N GLN A 230 -9.47 -3.56 5.84
CA GLN A 230 -8.23 -2.79 5.80
C GLN A 230 -8.46 -1.44 5.12
N LEU A 231 -8.21 -0.35 5.83
CA LEU A 231 -8.41 1.02 5.39
C LEU A 231 -7.07 1.76 5.28
N GLY A 232 -6.84 2.41 4.14
CA GLY A 232 -5.66 3.27 3.93
C GLY A 232 -6.06 4.74 3.84
N THR A 233 -6.75 5.13 2.79
CA THR A 233 -7.12 6.52 2.47
C THR A 233 -7.74 7.27 3.64
N ALA A 234 -8.59 6.62 4.42
CA ALA A 234 -9.25 7.20 5.58
C ALA A 234 -8.27 7.71 6.65
N PHE A 235 -7.10 7.06 6.79
CA PHE A 235 -6.08 7.39 7.78
C PHE A 235 -4.97 8.31 7.27
N VAL A 236 -4.85 8.55 5.95
CA VAL A 236 -3.77 9.38 5.39
C VAL A 236 -3.80 10.80 5.94
N GLN A 237 -4.99 11.34 6.20
CA GLN A 237 -5.19 12.69 6.71
C GLN A 237 -4.81 12.88 8.19
N CYS A 238 -4.69 11.80 8.99
CA CYS A 238 -4.33 11.89 10.41
C CYS A 238 -3.01 12.63 10.62
N GLN A 239 -2.91 13.44 11.65
CA GLN A 239 -1.71 14.25 11.92
C GLN A 239 -0.47 13.39 12.20
N THR A 240 -0.67 12.20 12.75
CA THR A 240 0.40 11.23 13.00
C THR A 240 0.87 10.48 11.74
N SER A 241 0.21 10.64 10.58
CA SER A 241 0.74 10.17 9.30
C SER A 241 1.87 11.08 8.82
N ASN A 242 2.72 10.56 7.92
CA ASN A 242 3.79 11.34 7.28
C ASN A 242 3.33 11.99 5.95
N ALA A 243 2.03 12.13 5.73
CA ALA A 243 1.52 12.82 4.54
C ALA A 243 1.85 14.31 4.60
N SER A 244 2.23 14.91 3.46
CA SER A 244 2.47 16.35 3.38
C SER A 244 1.17 17.15 3.55
N ALA A 245 1.29 18.44 3.89
CA ALA A 245 0.14 19.34 3.97
C ALA A 245 -0.62 19.41 2.64
N GLU A 246 0.11 19.41 1.51
CA GLU A 246 -0.44 19.43 0.17
C GLU A 246 -1.20 18.14 -0.15
N TYR A 247 -0.68 16.99 0.28
CA TYR A 247 -1.36 15.72 0.11
C TYR A 247 -2.67 15.71 0.91
N ARG A 248 -2.64 16.09 2.19
CA ARG A 248 -3.87 16.21 3.00
C ARG A 248 -4.87 17.16 2.37
N LYS A 249 -4.43 18.35 1.93
CA LYS A 249 -5.29 19.34 1.24
C LYS A 249 -5.92 18.74 -0.02
N ALA A 250 -5.15 18.00 -0.81
CA ALA A 250 -5.65 17.35 -2.02
C ALA A 250 -6.75 16.31 -1.71
N LEU A 251 -6.62 15.54 -0.62
CA LEU A 251 -7.64 14.59 -0.20
C LEU A 251 -9.00 15.25 0.09
N PHE A 252 -9.00 16.43 0.72
CA PHE A 252 -10.24 17.16 1.07
C PHE A 252 -10.85 17.95 -0.09
N SER A 253 -10.18 18.05 -1.24
CA SER A 253 -10.71 18.74 -2.42
C SER A 253 -11.78 17.95 -3.17
N LYS A 254 -12.24 16.80 -2.67
CA LYS A 254 -13.13 15.84 -3.34
C LYS A 254 -12.59 15.39 -4.70
N PRO A 255 -11.36 14.91 -4.75
CA PRO A 255 -10.67 14.66 -6.00
C PRO A 255 -11.24 13.43 -6.73
N VAL A 256 -11.06 13.42 -8.04
CA VAL A 256 -11.18 12.21 -8.86
C VAL A 256 -9.88 11.40 -8.71
N THR A 257 -9.98 10.09 -8.68
CA THR A 257 -8.82 9.18 -8.66
C THR A 257 -8.78 8.33 -9.93
N GLN A 258 -7.58 8.01 -10.37
CA GLN A 258 -7.35 7.19 -11.56
C GLN A 258 -6.16 6.25 -11.34
N ILE A 259 -6.17 5.09 -11.99
CA ILE A 259 -5.04 4.16 -12.03
C ILE A 259 -4.14 4.54 -13.19
N SER A 260 -2.84 4.61 -12.94
CA SER A 260 -1.81 4.79 -13.94
C SER A 260 -0.54 4.02 -13.53
N ALA A 261 0.23 3.56 -14.52
CA ALA A 261 1.57 2.99 -14.32
C ALA A 261 2.69 4.00 -14.61
N SER A 262 2.37 5.17 -15.17
CA SER A 262 3.36 6.16 -15.62
C SER A 262 4.18 6.78 -14.49
N LEU A 263 3.63 6.77 -13.25
CA LEU A 263 4.31 7.33 -12.09
C LEU A 263 5.38 6.38 -11.53
N SER A 264 5.08 5.11 -11.41
CA SER A 264 5.94 4.17 -10.67
C SER A 264 6.47 2.99 -11.49
N GLY A 265 5.90 2.72 -12.66
CA GLY A 265 6.17 1.53 -13.44
C GLY A 265 5.19 0.37 -13.17
N ARG A 266 4.34 0.49 -12.14
CA ARG A 266 3.26 -0.46 -11.83
C ARG A 266 1.92 0.27 -11.69
N PRO A 267 0.79 -0.36 -12.07
CA PRO A 267 -0.52 0.25 -11.90
C PRO A 267 -0.77 0.66 -10.44
N ALA A 268 -1.14 1.92 -10.24
CA ALA A 268 -1.44 2.46 -8.91
C ALA A 268 -2.54 3.52 -9.01
N ARG A 269 -3.47 3.54 -8.05
CA ARG A 269 -4.55 4.52 -7.98
C ARG A 269 -4.13 5.72 -7.14
N GLY A 270 -4.17 6.89 -7.76
CA GLY A 270 -3.90 8.16 -7.10
C GLY A 270 -4.89 9.25 -7.49
N ILE A 271 -4.79 10.39 -6.81
CA ILE A 271 -5.50 11.61 -7.16
C ILE A 271 -5.06 12.07 -8.55
N LEU A 272 -6.04 12.41 -9.39
CA LEU A 272 -5.81 12.90 -10.75
C LEU A 272 -4.92 14.16 -10.72
N ASN A 273 -3.77 14.09 -11.38
CA ASN A 273 -2.78 15.17 -11.41
C ASN A 273 -1.98 15.16 -12.72
N HIS A 274 -0.82 15.81 -12.77
CA HIS A 274 0.01 15.92 -13.99
C HIS A 274 0.46 14.58 -14.56
N TRP A 275 0.64 13.54 -13.74
CA TRP A 275 0.94 12.20 -14.24
C TRP A 275 -0.15 11.66 -15.15
N HIS A 276 -1.41 11.89 -14.80
CA HIS A 276 -2.57 11.42 -15.54
C HIS A 276 -2.90 12.33 -16.73
N THR A 277 -2.78 13.67 -16.56
CA THR A 277 -3.30 14.65 -17.53
C THR A 277 -2.26 15.11 -18.54
N LYS A 278 -0.97 15.03 -18.23
CA LYS A 278 0.12 15.53 -19.09
C LYS A 278 1.09 14.44 -19.54
N ILE A 279 1.30 13.41 -18.71
CA ILE A 279 2.30 12.37 -18.98
C ILE A 279 1.67 11.10 -19.52
N ASP A 280 0.55 10.66 -18.97
CA ASP A 280 -0.15 9.42 -19.37
C ASP A 280 -0.90 9.60 -20.69
N SER A 281 -0.16 9.91 -21.73
CA SER A 281 -0.64 10.14 -23.10
C SER A 281 -0.65 8.83 -23.90
N PRO A 282 -1.58 8.67 -24.87
CA PRO A 282 -1.55 7.50 -25.76
C PRO A 282 -0.26 7.35 -26.57
N THR A 283 0.50 8.43 -26.75
CA THR A 283 1.75 8.45 -27.53
C THR A 283 3.00 8.38 -26.66
N ARG A 284 2.85 8.25 -25.34
CA ARG A 284 4.00 8.13 -24.44
C ARG A 284 4.80 6.87 -24.71
N PRO A 285 6.12 6.88 -24.58
CA PRO A 285 6.92 5.67 -24.64
C PRO A 285 6.58 4.73 -23.48
N VAL A 286 6.96 3.47 -23.61
CA VAL A 286 6.84 2.51 -22.50
C VAL A 286 7.82 2.92 -21.40
N GLN A 287 7.28 3.09 -20.19
CA GLN A 287 8.09 3.42 -19.02
C GLN A 287 9.03 2.27 -18.64
N PRO A 288 10.17 2.55 -17.99
CA PRO A 288 11.02 1.54 -17.39
C PRO A 288 10.28 0.69 -16.35
N GLU A 289 10.90 -0.39 -15.96
CA GLU A 289 10.40 -1.31 -14.95
C GLU A 289 10.32 -0.62 -13.57
N TYR A 290 9.39 -1.09 -12.72
CA TYR A 290 9.35 -0.74 -11.30
C TYR A 290 10.59 -1.31 -10.59
N PRO A 291 11.29 -0.56 -9.71
CA PRO A 291 10.93 0.78 -9.22
C PRO A 291 11.70 1.93 -9.90
N TYR A 292 12.39 1.71 -11.01
CA TYR A 292 13.19 2.74 -11.70
C TYR A 292 12.37 3.92 -12.20
N THR A 293 11.16 3.65 -12.72
CA THR A 293 10.22 4.72 -13.09
C THR A 293 9.87 5.58 -11.87
N TYR A 294 9.71 4.95 -10.71
CA TYR A 294 9.35 5.67 -9.49
C TYR A 294 10.50 6.54 -8.96
N ASP A 295 11.75 6.12 -9.13
CA ASP A 295 12.93 6.95 -8.83
C ASP A 295 12.88 8.28 -9.58
N LEU A 296 12.68 8.23 -10.91
CA LEU A 296 12.57 9.42 -11.74
C LEU A 296 11.39 10.32 -11.32
N ALA A 297 10.24 9.71 -11.03
CA ALA A 297 9.06 10.44 -10.58
C ALA A 297 9.28 11.19 -9.26
N LYS A 298 9.97 10.57 -8.31
CA LYS A 298 10.33 11.20 -7.02
C LYS A 298 11.28 12.39 -7.23
N GLN A 299 12.25 12.26 -8.13
CA GLN A 299 13.16 13.34 -8.43
C GLN A 299 12.44 14.53 -9.09
N LEU A 300 11.54 14.27 -10.06
CA LEU A 300 10.73 15.32 -10.66
C LEU A 300 9.83 16.01 -9.63
N ASN A 301 9.15 15.23 -8.79
CA ASN A 301 8.30 15.79 -7.73
C ASN A 301 9.10 16.64 -6.74
N ALA A 302 10.32 16.22 -6.36
CA ALA A 302 11.17 16.96 -5.43
C ALA A 302 11.57 18.34 -6.02
N ILE A 303 11.83 18.41 -7.33
CA ILE A 303 12.15 19.65 -8.01
C ILE A 303 10.90 20.53 -8.15
N ALA A 304 9.79 19.99 -8.65
CA ALA A 304 8.54 20.72 -8.86
C ALA A 304 8.01 21.31 -7.54
N SER A 305 8.10 20.57 -6.43
CA SER A 305 7.65 21.01 -5.10
C SER A 305 8.42 22.24 -4.60
N LYS A 306 9.71 22.40 -4.93
CA LYS A 306 10.48 23.60 -4.62
C LYS A 306 9.94 24.85 -5.33
N HIS A 307 9.22 24.64 -6.44
CA HIS A 307 8.54 25.67 -7.21
C HIS A 307 7.03 25.73 -6.91
N GLN A 308 6.59 25.11 -5.82
CA GLN A 308 5.19 25.06 -5.39
C GLN A 308 4.24 24.41 -6.42
N ASP A 309 4.77 23.60 -7.34
CA ASP A 309 3.99 22.75 -8.25
C ASP A 309 3.93 21.31 -7.65
N TYR A 310 2.81 21.02 -6.99
CA TYR A 310 2.56 19.71 -6.34
C TYR A 310 1.86 18.71 -7.25
N GLY A 311 1.66 19.06 -8.52
CA GLY A 311 0.98 18.21 -9.49
C GLY A 311 1.75 16.94 -9.90
N PHE A 312 2.98 16.77 -9.45
CA PHE A 312 3.79 15.56 -9.66
C PHE A 312 3.86 14.66 -8.42
N GLY A 313 3.13 14.98 -7.36
CA GLY A 313 3.09 14.18 -6.14
C GLY A 313 2.45 12.81 -6.35
N ALA A 314 2.96 11.80 -5.65
CA ALA A 314 2.36 10.46 -5.55
C ALA A 314 1.26 10.48 -4.48
N PHE A 315 0.14 11.12 -4.78
CA PHE A 315 -0.98 11.27 -3.85
C PHE A 315 -1.95 10.11 -4.01
N TRP A 316 -1.62 8.98 -3.39
CA TRP A 316 -2.40 7.76 -3.47
C TRP A 316 -3.73 7.88 -2.73
N ALA A 317 -4.83 7.53 -3.37
CA ALA A 317 -6.15 7.54 -2.76
C ALA A 317 -7.10 6.56 -3.46
N GLY A 318 -7.96 5.90 -2.69
CA GLY A 318 -9.01 5.04 -3.20
C GLY A 318 -10.14 5.81 -3.87
N SER A 319 -11.00 5.09 -4.60
CA SER A 319 -12.09 5.69 -5.38
C SER A 319 -13.12 6.45 -4.52
N ASN A 320 -13.27 6.07 -3.25
CA ASN A 320 -14.23 6.66 -2.31
C ASN A 320 -13.64 7.81 -1.46
N VAL A 321 -12.54 8.41 -1.91
CA VAL A 321 -11.85 9.49 -1.18
C VAL A 321 -12.75 10.67 -0.83
N ALA A 322 -13.82 10.93 -1.59
CA ALA A 322 -14.78 12.00 -1.28
C ALA A 322 -15.49 11.83 0.09
N GLN A 323 -15.43 10.61 0.67
CA GLN A 323 -15.96 10.32 2.01
C GLN A 323 -14.93 10.49 3.13
N ILE A 324 -13.79 11.12 2.83
CA ILE A 324 -12.75 11.39 3.83
C ILE A 324 -13.29 12.28 4.96
N ARG A 325 -12.86 12.01 6.17
CA ARG A 325 -13.26 12.73 7.39
C ARG A 325 -12.05 13.29 8.09
N GLU A 326 -12.17 14.47 8.65
CA GLU A 326 -11.14 15.12 9.45
C GLU A 326 -11.22 14.60 10.89
N LEU A 327 -10.64 13.42 11.13
CA LEU A 327 -10.59 12.76 12.43
C LEU A 327 -9.19 12.21 12.65
N GLU A 328 -8.67 12.32 13.87
CA GLU A 328 -7.46 11.62 14.26
C GLU A 328 -7.70 10.11 14.37
N ALA A 329 -6.62 9.32 14.31
CA ALA A 329 -6.75 7.87 14.22
C ALA A 329 -7.55 7.22 15.35
N PRO A 330 -7.41 7.63 16.64
CA PRO A 330 -8.23 7.09 17.72
C PRO A 330 -9.73 7.34 17.51
N ASP A 331 -10.10 8.57 17.16
CA ASP A 331 -11.50 8.96 16.94
C ASP A 331 -12.08 8.30 15.69
N LEU A 332 -11.26 8.16 14.65
CA LEU A 332 -11.67 7.47 13.42
C LEU A 332 -11.97 6.00 13.69
N VAL A 333 -11.10 5.28 14.44
CA VAL A 333 -11.36 3.87 14.79
C VAL A 333 -12.64 3.77 15.63
N ASN A 334 -12.82 4.63 16.64
CA ASN A 334 -14.03 4.64 17.46
C ASN A 334 -15.28 4.92 16.63
N GLN A 335 -15.24 5.88 15.72
CA GLN A 335 -16.37 6.20 14.84
C GLN A 335 -16.71 5.03 13.90
N LEU A 336 -15.70 4.38 13.32
CA LEU A 336 -15.89 3.19 12.49
C LEU A 336 -16.59 2.07 13.29
N VAL A 337 -16.16 1.85 14.54
CA VAL A 337 -16.76 0.84 15.42
C VAL A 337 -18.23 1.16 15.74
N VAL A 338 -18.53 2.40 16.08
CA VAL A 338 -19.92 2.85 16.34
C VAL A 338 -20.79 2.57 15.10
N GLU A 339 -20.36 3.04 13.93
CA GLU A 339 -21.08 2.84 12.66
C GLU A 339 -21.25 1.33 12.29
N MET A 340 -20.30 0.47 12.66
CA MET A 340 -20.42 -0.98 12.44
C MET A 340 -21.46 -1.62 13.35
N LEU A 341 -21.67 -1.07 14.55
CA LEU A 341 -22.62 -1.56 15.55
C LEU A 341 -24.04 -1.01 15.35
N ASP A 342 -24.18 0.15 14.70
CA ASP A 342 -25.48 0.74 14.44
C ASP A 342 -26.35 -0.23 13.64
N SER A 343 -27.51 -0.56 14.22
CA SER A 343 -28.57 -1.32 13.54
C SER A 343 -29.47 -0.30 12.87
N GLU A 344 -29.56 -0.34 11.53
CA GLU A 344 -30.67 0.32 10.83
C GLU A 344 -32.00 -0.33 11.19
#